data_b40d42db196ad5b44a375b1e9a9fd1c2
#
_entry.id   b40d42db196ad5b44a375b1e9a9fd1c2
#
_cell.length_a   1.000
_cell.length_b   1.000
_cell.length_c   1.000
_cell.angle_alpha   90.00
_cell.angle_beta   90.00
_cell.angle_gamma   90.00
#
_symmetry.space_group_name_H-M   'P 1'
#
loop_
_entity.id
_entity.type
_entity.pdbx_description
1 polymer ?
#
loop_
_entity_poly.entity_id
_entity_poly.type
_entity_poly.pdbx_seq_one_letter_code
_entity_poly.pdbx_strand_id
1 'polypeptide(L)'
;YDLTNQPWRNSKGAKLLYTPTPISELVPTNFPDNLPEEHRLPEMALKFTAHTCAPDWEDYVGMTGDDNTAYTDWDIIERKLGKWGYPHMESAGRILGYASLIQNGIAEACESRAQEEKQQTYSKKSAREWILLLQLNCIEEEEVDIPFGDCGSLYFYIRQQDLERRDFSQIQFELQCY
;
A
#
# COMPACT_ATOMS: atom_id res chain seq x y z
N TYR A 1 -5.31 -0.27 13.82
CA TYR A 1 -6.19 -0.80 12.76
C TYR A 1 -7.47 -1.32 13.40
N ASP A 2 -8.61 -0.77 13.04
CA ASP A 2 -9.92 -1.16 13.59
C ASP A 2 -10.61 -2.15 12.64
N LEU A 3 -10.50 -3.43 12.93
CA LEU A 3 -11.13 -4.50 12.17
C LEU A 3 -12.66 -4.56 12.33
N THR A 4 -13.24 -3.83 13.29
CA THR A 4 -14.66 -3.97 13.64
C THR A 4 -15.61 -3.15 12.76
N ASN A 5 -15.13 -2.13 12.04
CA ASN A 5 -15.95 -1.16 11.30
C ASN A 5 -15.72 -1.12 9.80
N GLN A 6 -15.47 -2.25 9.16
CA GLN A 6 -15.15 -2.31 7.72
C GLN A 6 -13.98 -1.37 7.35
N PRO A 7 -12.81 -1.60 7.91
CA PRO A 7 -11.65 -0.72 7.80
C PRO A 7 -11.16 -0.52 6.37
N TRP A 8 -11.43 -1.48 5.47
CA TRP A 8 -11.08 -1.40 4.04
C TRP A 8 -11.78 -0.26 3.28
N ARG A 9 -12.78 0.38 3.88
CA ARG A 9 -13.50 1.52 3.28
C ARG A 9 -13.30 2.83 4.03
N ASN A 10 -12.49 2.84 5.11
CA ASN A 10 -12.39 4.00 5.97
C ASN A 10 -10.93 4.42 6.17
N SER A 11 -10.51 5.46 5.46
CA SER A 11 -9.18 6.09 5.64
C SER A 11 -8.88 6.45 7.10
N LYS A 12 -9.91 6.65 7.92
CA LYS A 12 -9.80 6.95 9.35
C LYS A 12 -9.42 5.73 10.21
N GLY A 13 -9.51 4.52 9.66
CA GLY A 13 -9.09 3.27 10.33
C GLY A 13 -7.59 3.07 10.38
N ALA A 14 -6.81 3.86 9.64
CA ALA A 14 -5.36 3.77 9.59
C ALA A 14 -4.72 5.10 9.98
N LYS A 15 -3.58 5.02 10.67
CA LYS A 15 -2.77 6.18 11.04
C LYS A 15 -1.30 5.88 10.82
N LEU A 16 -0.61 6.77 10.13
CA LEU A 16 0.82 6.73 9.97
C LEU A 16 1.47 7.73 10.94
N LEU A 17 2.46 7.26 11.68
CA LEU A 17 3.26 8.07 12.58
C LEU A 17 4.67 8.18 12.00
N TYR A 18 5.14 9.39 11.86
CA TYR A 18 6.51 9.67 11.44
C TYR A 18 7.28 10.30 12.59
N THR A 19 8.47 9.78 12.89
CA THR A 19 9.40 10.39 13.83
C THR A 19 10.73 10.65 13.13
N PRO A 20 11.30 11.84 13.22
CA PRO A 20 12.64 12.14 12.74
C PRO A 20 13.75 11.70 13.70
N THR A 21 13.38 11.12 14.84
CA THR A 21 14.34 10.65 15.85
C THR A 21 15.26 9.59 15.26
N PRO A 22 16.56 9.71 15.40
CA PRO A 22 17.51 8.69 14.97
C PRO A 22 17.22 7.33 15.64
N ILE A 23 17.38 6.24 14.88
CA ILE A 23 17.14 4.87 15.39
C ILE A 23 17.92 4.60 16.67
N SER A 24 19.15 5.13 16.77
CA SER A 24 20.00 4.99 17.98
C SER A 24 19.45 5.65 19.25
N GLU A 25 18.45 6.53 19.09
CA GLU A 25 17.79 7.23 20.19
C GLU A 25 16.40 6.65 20.52
N LEU A 26 15.95 5.68 19.72
CA LEU A 26 14.67 5.01 19.98
C LEU A 26 14.83 4.04 21.14
N VAL A 27 13.82 4.01 21.98
CA VAL A 27 13.74 3.10 23.13
C VAL A 27 12.60 2.11 22.89
N PRO A 28 12.83 0.80 23.04
CA PRO A 28 11.75 -0.19 22.99
C PRO A 28 10.66 0.16 24.00
N THR A 29 9.42 0.09 23.54
CA THR A 29 8.25 0.38 24.36
C THR A 29 7.39 -0.87 24.46
N ASN A 30 6.91 -1.17 25.66
CA ASN A 30 6.00 -2.30 25.84
C ASN A 30 4.69 -2.08 25.07
N PHE A 31 4.02 -3.17 24.72
CA PHE A 31 2.66 -3.09 24.21
C PHE A 31 1.74 -2.38 25.20
N PRO A 32 0.73 -1.67 24.69
CA PRO A 32 -0.31 -1.11 25.57
C PRO A 32 -0.96 -2.20 26.44
N ASP A 33 -1.22 -1.90 27.72
CA ASP A 33 -1.78 -2.89 28.66
C ASP A 33 -3.15 -3.44 28.23
N ASN A 34 -3.90 -2.65 27.48
CA ASN A 34 -5.21 -3.02 26.95
C ASN A 34 -5.17 -3.71 25.58
N LEU A 35 -3.98 -3.99 25.01
CA LEU A 35 -3.85 -4.74 23.77
C LEU A 35 -3.85 -6.25 24.06
N PRO A 36 -4.87 -7.00 23.64
CA PRO A 36 -4.92 -8.44 23.81
C PRO A 36 -3.67 -9.13 23.22
N GLU A 37 -3.27 -10.24 23.82
CA GLU A 37 -2.05 -10.94 23.42
C GLU A 37 -2.13 -11.47 21.98
N GLU A 38 -3.29 -11.96 21.57
CA GLU A 38 -3.58 -12.41 20.21
C GLU A 38 -3.49 -11.33 19.12
N HIS A 39 -3.44 -10.06 19.52
CA HIS A 39 -3.27 -8.92 18.59
C HIS A 39 -1.86 -8.32 18.60
N ARG A 40 -0.94 -8.93 19.37
CA ARG A 40 0.45 -8.50 19.42
C ARG A 40 1.22 -9.19 18.32
N LEU A 41 1.69 -8.41 17.35
CA LEU A 41 2.56 -8.95 16.30
C LEU A 41 3.94 -9.28 16.87
N PRO A 42 4.56 -10.39 16.44
CA PRO A 42 5.90 -10.75 16.86
C PRO A 42 6.93 -9.75 16.33
N GLU A 43 8.06 -9.66 17.00
CA GLU A 43 9.22 -8.91 16.51
C GLU A 43 9.85 -9.66 15.33
N MET A 44 10.07 -8.95 14.22
CA MET A 44 10.64 -9.52 13.00
C MET A 44 11.76 -8.64 12.46
N ALA A 45 12.88 -9.28 12.08
CA ALA A 45 13.93 -8.61 11.35
C ALA A 45 13.57 -8.45 9.88
N LEU A 46 13.67 -7.24 9.34
CA LEU A 46 13.40 -6.95 7.94
C LEU A 46 14.70 -6.80 7.15
N LYS A 47 14.74 -7.45 5.99
CA LYS A 47 15.81 -7.25 5.00
C LYS A 47 15.23 -6.48 3.82
N PHE A 48 15.87 -5.38 3.46
CA PHE A 48 15.49 -4.56 2.32
C PHE A 48 16.36 -4.86 1.10
N THR A 49 15.72 -5.03 -0.05
CA THR A 49 16.37 -5.20 -1.35
C THR A 49 15.78 -4.20 -2.34
N ALA A 50 16.60 -3.42 -3.01
CA ALA A 50 16.15 -2.50 -4.04
C ALA A 50 15.92 -3.26 -5.36
N HIS A 51 14.78 -3.00 -6.01
CA HIS A 51 14.50 -3.50 -7.34
C HIS A 51 13.63 -2.54 -8.14
N THR A 52 13.61 -2.71 -9.45
CA THR A 52 12.74 -1.97 -10.35
C THR A 52 11.42 -2.71 -10.48
N CYS A 53 10.31 -2.00 -10.42
CA CYS A 53 8.97 -2.52 -10.65
C CYS A 53 8.24 -1.71 -11.73
N ALA A 54 7.31 -2.36 -12.41
CA ALA A 54 6.34 -1.71 -13.30
C ALA A 54 5.02 -1.50 -12.56
N PRO A 55 4.17 -0.57 -13.04
CA PRO A 55 2.79 -0.50 -12.58
C PRO A 55 2.06 -1.80 -12.89
N ASP A 56 1.09 -2.15 -12.08
CA ASP A 56 0.11 -3.17 -12.43
C ASP A 56 -0.76 -2.67 -13.61
N TRP A 57 -1.49 -3.60 -14.26
CA TRP A 57 -2.30 -3.28 -15.44
C TRP A 57 -3.31 -2.15 -15.18
N GLU A 58 -4.03 -2.22 -14.09
CA GLU A 58 -5.02 -1.22 -13.72
C GLU A 58 -4.41 0.16 -13.52
N ASP A 59 -3.28 0.23 -12.83
CA ASP A 59 -2.53 1.48 -12.65
C ASP A 59 -1.97 1.99 -13.98
N TYR A 60 -1.50 1.08 -14.85
CA TYR A 60 -1.00 1.44 -16.18
C TYR A 60 -2.10 2.05 -17.08
N VAL A 61 -3.26 1.42 -17.11
CA VAL A 61 -4.44 1.96 -17.83
C VAL A 61 -4.86 3.31 -17.27
N GLY A 62 -4.92 3.43 -15.95
CA GLY A 62 -5.22 4.68 -15.26
C GLY A 62 -4.23 5.80 -15.64
N MET A 63 -2.94 5.48 -15.82
CA MET A 63 -1.91 6.44 -16.20
C MET A 63 -1.92 6.82 -17.67
N THR A 64 -2.17 5.87 -18.58
CA THR A 64 -2.11 6.11 -20.04
C THR A 64 -3.44 6.61 -20.61
N GLY A 65 -4.56 6.14 -20.06
CA GLY A 65 -5.90 6.48 -20.51
C GLY A 65 -6.32 5.80 -21.82
N ASP A 66 -5.55 4.85 -22.32
CA ASP A 66 -5.81 4.11 -23.56
C ASP A 66 -5.85 2.61 -23.30
N ASP A 67 -7.05 2.07 -23.20
CA ASP A 67 -7.29 0.68 -22.82
C ASP A 67 -6.86 -0.32 -23.92
N ASN A 68 -6.83 0.05 -25.19
CA ASN A 68 -6.52 -0.88 -26.28
C ASN A 68 -5.02 -0.96 -26.57
N THR A 69 -4.37 0.17 -26.76
CA THR A 69 -2.92 0.23 -26.98
C THR A 69 -2.16 -0.20 -25.74
N ALA A 70 -2.69 0.16 -24.57
CA ALA A 70 -2.12 -0.14 -23.28
C ALA A 70 -1.96 -1.65 -23.00
N TYR A 71 -2.92 -2.51 -23.39
CA TYR A 71 -2.80 -3.95 -23.14
C TYR A 71 -1.59 -4.58 -23.89
N THR A 72 -1.39 -4.19 -25.14
CA THR A 72 -0.24 -4.69 -25.93
C THR A 72 1.08 -4.21 -25.37
N ASP A 73 1.15 -2.94 -24.94
CA ASP A 73 2.36 -2.36 -24.37
C ASP A 73 2.66 -2.97 -23.00
N TRP A 74 1.62 -3.21 -22.19
CA TRP A 74 1.76 -3.86 -20.90
C TRP A 74 2.28 -5.30 -21.03
N ASP A 75 1.74 -6.09 -21.94
CA ASP A 75 2.22 -7.45 -22.22
C ASP A 75 3.70 -7.46 -22.65
N ILE A 76 4.15 -6.44 -23.39
CA ILE A 76 5.56 -6.28 -23.76
C ILE A 76 6.41 -5.93 -22.52
N ILE A 77 5.94 -5.05 -21.67
CA ILE A 77 6.62 -4.66 -20.43
C ILE A 77 6.72 -5.87 -19.51
N GLU A 78 5.61 -6.58 -19.29
CA GLU A 78 5.56 -7.77 -18.44
C GLU A 78 6.50 -8.85 -18.92
N ARG A 79 6.54 -9.15 -20.23
CA ARG A 79 7.46 -10.12 -20.80
C ARG A 79 8.92 -9.71 -20.65
N LYS A 80 9.26 -8.44 -20.81
CA LYS A 80 10.61 -7.91 -20.65
C LYS A 80 11.06 -7.85 -19.18
N LEU A 81 10.16 -7.57 -18.29
CA LEU A 81 10.41 -7.53 -16.85
C LEU A 81 10.18 -8.89 -16.17
N GLY A 82 9.68 -9.85 -16.88
CA GLY A 82 8.99 -11.08 -16.51
C GLY A 82 9.65 -12.06 -15.54
N LYS A 83 10.82 -11.76 -14.98
CA LYS A 83 11.35 -12.38 -13.76
C LYS A 83 11.53 -11.37 -12.63
N TRP A 84 11.30 -10.10 -12.92
CA TRP A 84 11.54 -8.98 -11.98
C TRP A 84 10.22 -8.37 -11.46
N GLY A 85 9.11 -8.68 -12.17
CA GLY A 85 7.84 -7.98 -11.99
C GLY A 85 7.05 -8.36 -10.74
N TYR A 86 7.18 -9.57 -10.23
CA TYR A 86 6.28 -10.08 -9.17
C TYR A 86 6.99 -10.80 -8.02
N PRO A 87 7.84 -10.12 -7.23
CA PRO A 87 8.35 -10.72 -5.99
C PRO A 87 7.31 -10.69 -4.85
N HIS A 88 6.04 -10.46 -5.15
CA HIS A 88 5.02 -10.16 -4.16
C HIS A 88 4.59 -11.37 -3.33
N MET A 89 4.80 -12.58 -3.80
CA MET A 89 4.50 -13.77 -3.01
C MET A 89 5.67 -14.23 -2.12
N GLU A 90 6.86 -13.63 -2.29
CA GLU A 90 8.06 -13.99 -1.53
C GLU A 90 8.52 -12.86 -0.59
N SER A 91 7.79 -11.75 -0.51
CA SER A 91 8.17 -10.60 0.32
C SER A 91 7.06 -10.20 1.28
N ALA A 92 7.43 -9.81 2.50
CA ALA A 92 6.49 -9.26 3.49
C ALA A 92 5.84 -7.93 3.04
N GLY A 93 6.34 -7.32 1.97
CA GLY A 93 5.78 -6.08 1.43
C GLY A 93 6.80 -5.28 0.63
N ARG A 94 6.45 -4.02 0.36
CA ARG A 94 7.33 -3.07 -0.33
C ARG A 94 7.12 -1.64 0.12
N ILE A 95 8.12 -0.83 -0.07
CA ILE A 95 8.09 0.61 0.20
C ILE A 95 8.32 1.33 -1.11
N LEU A 96 7.43 2.26 -1.46
CA LEU A 96 7.44 3.02 -2.72
C LEU A 96 7.29 2.13 -3.98
N GLY A 97 7.49 2.72 -5.16
CA GLY A 97 7.28 2.05 -6.44
C GLY A 97 5.80 1.88 -6.75
N TYR A 98 5.47 0.79 -7.45
CA TYR A 98 4.10 0.44 -7.81
C TYR A 98 3.60 -0.72 -6.96
N ALA A 99 2.32 -0.69 -6.60
CA ALA A 99 1.67 -1.77 -5.89
C ALA A 99 1.58 -3.04 -6.74
N SER A 100 1.54 -4.19 -6.08
CA SER A 100 1.02 -5.41 -6.67
C SER A 100 -0.43 -5.54 -6.27
N LEU A 101 -1.33 -5.30 -7.19
CA LEU A 101 -2.76 -5.25 -6.95
C LEU A 101 -3.36 -6.66 -6.92
N ILE A 102 -4.31 -6.89 -6.03
CA ILE A 102 -5.09 -8.13 -6.00
C ILE A 102 -6.41 -7.93 -6.74
N GLN A 103 -6.96 -6.71 -6.71
CA GLN A 103 -8.28 -6.39 -7.29
C GLN A 103 -8.16 -5.21 -8.26
N ASN A 104 -8.57 -4.02 -7.85
CA ASN A 104 -8.67 -2.85 -8.71
C ASN A 104 -7.56 -1.84 -8.43
N GLY A 105 -7.39 -0.87 -9.34
CA GLY A 105 -6.47 0.26 -9.17
C GLY A 105 -6.78 1.07 -7.92
N ILE A 106 -5.77 1.31 -7.08
CA ILE A 106 -5.93 1.96 -5.79
C ILE A 106 -5.81 3.48 -5.89
N ALA A 107 -4.96 3.99 -6.79
CA ALA A 107 -4.75 5.43 -6.94
C ALA A 107 -6.04 6.18 -7.27
N GLU A 108 -6.89 5.62 -8.15
CA GLU A 108 -8.20 6.19 -8.49
C GLU A 108 -9.18 6.12 -7.30
N ALA A 109 -9.17 5.02 -6.56
CA ALA A 109 -10.00 4.88 -5.36
C ALA A 109 -9.59 5.87 -4.26
N CYS A 110 -8.29 6.10 -4.06
CA CYS A 110 -7.76 7.11 -3.15
C CYS A 110 -8.21 8.52 -3.53
N GLU A 111 -8.15 8.84 -4.83
CA GLU A 111 -8.60 10.15 -5.32
C GLU A 111 -10.10 10.34 -5.12
N SER A 112 -10.90 9.33 -5.46
CA SER A 112 -12.35 9.39 -5.29
C SER A 112 -12.73 9.69 -3.85
N ARG A 113 -12.17 8.94 -2.89
CA ARG A 113 -12.41 9.16 -1.45
C ARG A 113 -11.97 10.55 -0.98
N ALA A 114 -10.78 10.98 -1.39
CA ALA A 114 -10.25 12.29 -1.02
C ALA A 114 -11.11 13.44 -1.56
N GLN A 115 -11.72 13.27 -2.74
CA GLN A 115 -12.62 14.27 -3.32
C GLN A 115 -14.00 14.25 -2.66
N GLU A 116 -14.54 13.07 -2.34
CA GLU A 116 -15.79 12.95 -1.58
C GLU A 116 -15.66 13.65 -0.21
N GLU A 117 -14.57 13.43 0.52
CA GLU A 117 -14.31 14.09 1.79
C GLU A 117 -14.28 15.62 1.68
N LYS A 118 -13.79 16.14 0.56
CA LYS A 118 -13.71 17.59 0.27
C LYS A 118 -14.95 18.13 -0.46
N GLN A 119 -15.93 17.28 -0.78
CA GLN A 119 -17.08 17.61 -1.63
C GLN A 119 -16.67 18.21 -2.98
N GLN A 120 -15.63 17.67 -3.60
CA GLN A 120 -15.07 18.09 -4.87
C GLN A 120 -15.33 17.04 -5.96
N THR A 121 -15.17 17.44 -7.21
CA THR A 121 -15.33 16.54 -8.34
C THR A 121 -14.08 15.69 -8.56
N TYR A 122 -14.27 14.41 -8.79
CA TYR A 122 -13.18 13.48 -9.14
C TYR A 122 -12.37 13.94 -10.36
N SER A 123 -11.07 13.75 -10.33
CA SER A 123 -10.15 14.07 -11.41
C SER A 123 -9.15 12.93 -11.65
N LYS A 124 -9.19 12.33 -12.82
CA LYS A 124 -8.21 11.33 -13.27
C LYS A 124 -6.76 11.87 -13.22
N LYS A 125 -6.57 13.14 -13.51
CA LYS A 125 -5.25 13.78 -13.46
C LYS A 125 -4.70 13.79 -12.03
N SER A 126 -5.54 14.09 -11.07
CA SER A 126 -5.15 14.14 -9.65
C SER A 126 -4.95 12.73 -9.06
N ALA A 127 -5.59 11.71 -9.62
CA ALA A 127 -5.34 10.32 -9.22
C ALA A 127 -3.87 9.91 -9.45
N ARG A 128 -3.21 10.44 -10.46
CA ARG A 128 -1.78 10.17 -10.75
C ARG A 128 -0.80 10.74 -9.73
N GLU A 129 -1.26 11.63 -8.86
CA GLU A 129 -0.45 12.19 -7.77
C GLU A 129 -0.32 11.25 -6.58
N TRP A 130 -1.19 10.21 -6.52
CA TRP A 130 -1.15 9.19 -5.49
C TRP A 130 -0.08 8.16 -5.82
N ILE A 131 0.81 7.94 -4.86
CA ILE A 131 1.91 6.97 -4.96
C ILE A 131 1.82 5.99 -3.80
N LEU A 132 2.26 4.77 -4.03
CA LEU A 132 2.39 3.78 -2.98
C LEU A 132 3.44 4.25 -1.97
N LEU A 133 3.06 4.35 -0.71
CA LEU A 133 3.99 4.59 0.40
C LEU A 133 4.48 3.27 0.98
N LEU A 134 3.55 2.35 1.25
CA LEU A 134 3.82 1.04 1.84
C LEU A 134 2.76 0.03 1.38
N GLN A 135 3.19 -1.14 1.00
CA GLN A 135 2.37 -2.35 0.88
C GLN A 135 2.87 -3.36 1.90
N LEU A 136 1.94 -3.97 2.64
CA LEU A 136 2.20 -5.11 3.52
C LEU A 136 1.38 -6.28 3.01
N ASN A 137 2.04 -7.41 2.78
CA ASN A 137 1.40 -8.65 2.37
C ASN A 137 1.08 -9.51 3.59
N CYS A 138 0.10 -10.39 3.48
CA CYS A 138 -0.09 -11.45 4.48
C CYS A 138 1.21 -12.27 4.60
N ILE A 139 1.45 -12.78 5.78
CA ILE A 139 2.60 -13.66 6.07
C ILE A 139 2.00 -14.91 6.68
N GLU A 140 2.21 -16.04 6.02
CA GLU A 140 1.79 -17.36 6.47
C GLU A 140 3.03 -18.25 6.56
N GLU A 141 3.74 -18.15 7.66
CA GLU A 141 4.93 -18.95 7.95
C GLU A 141 4.74 -19.70 9.28
N GLU A 142 5.52 -20.75 9.50
CA GLU A 142 5.37 -21.66 10.67
C GLU A 142 5.40 -20.90 12.01
N GLU A 143 6.19 -19.84 12.12
CA GLU A 143 6.35 -19.07 13.36
C GLU A 143 5.62 -17.72 13.35
N VAL A 144 5.12 -17.28 12.19
CA VAL A 144 4.52 -15.96 12.01
C VAL A 144 3.31 -16.05 11.09
N ASP A 145 2.15 -15.77 11.63
CA ASP A 145 0.90 -15.69 10.88
C ASP A 145 0.32 -14.26 11.03
N ILE A 146 0.32 -13.51 9.94
CA ILE A 146 -0.22 -12.14 9.88
C ILE A 146 -1.23 -12.08 8.74
N PRO A 147 -2.50 -12.46 9.01
CA PRO A 147 -3.53 -12.46 7.99
C PRO A 147 -4.07 -11.04 7.76
N PHE A 148 -4.34 -10.73 6.49
CA PHE A 148 -5.09 -9.55 6.08
C PHE A 148 -6.31 -9.99 5.25
N GLY A 149 -7.41 -10.29 5.93
CA GLY A 149 -8.58 -10.90 5.28
C GLY A 149 -8.27 -12.32 4.81
N ASP A 150 -8.64 -12.65 3.57
CA ASP A 150 -8.32 -13.93 2.92
C ASP A 150 -7.03 -13.75 2.10
N CYS A 151 -5.89 -13.95 2.76
CA CYS A 151 -4.54 -13.79 2.19
C CYS A 151 -4.35 -12.47 1.42
N GLY A 152 -4.77 -11.37 2.03
CA GLY A 152 -4.78 -10.06 1.38
C GLY A 152 -3.51 -9.23 1.58
N SER A 153 -3.59 -7.99 1.11
CA SER A 153 -2.55 -6.99 1.28
C SER A 153 -3.11 -5.66 1.74
N LEU A 154 -2.36 -4.98 2.59
CA LEU A 154 -2.63 -3.61 3.01
C LEU A 154 -1.82 -2.65 2.16
N TYR A 155 -2.46 -1.60 1.68
CA TYR A 155 -1.84 -0.57 0.87
C TYR A 155 -2.03 0.78 1.52
N PHE A 156 -0.94 1.53 1.65
CA PHE A 156 -0.93 2.89 2.13
C PHE A 156 -0.46 3.79 1.00
N TYR A 157 -1.31 4.72 0.60
CA TYR A 157 -1.03 5.67 -0.46
C TYR A 157 -0.94 7.08 0.10
N ILE A 158 -0.11 7.91 -0.53
CA ILE A 158 0.10 9.31 -0.17
C ILE A 158 0.24 10.13 -1.46
N ARG A 159 -0.16 11.38 -1.45
CA ARG A 159 0.19 12.26 -2.57
C ARG A 159 1.67 12.57 -2.56
N GLN A 160 2.29 12.60 -3.73
CA GLN A 160 3.71 12.89 -3.86
C GLN A 160 4.10 14.19 -3.14
N GLN A 161 3.32 15.25 -3.31
CA GLN A 161 3.57 16.55 -2.65
C GLN A 161 3.51 16.48 -1.11
N ASP A 162 2.65 15.62 -0.56
CA ASP A 162 2.52 15.47 0.89
C ASP A 162 3.69 14.66 1.45
N LEU A 163 4.16 13.64 0.71
CA LEU A 163 5.39 12.92 1.04
C LEU A 163 6.61 13.86 1.05
N GLU A 164 6.76 14.71 0.04
CA GLU A 164 7.85 15.71 -0.04
C GLU A 164 7.85 16.65 1.16
N ARG A 165 6.68 17.01 1.67
CA ARG A 165 6.51 17.86 2.86
C ARG A 165 6.57 17.06 4.18
N ARG A 166 6.62 15.74 4.11
CA ARG A 166 6.49 14.83 5.26
C ARG A 166 5.17 15.01 6.01
N ASP A 167 4.12 15.36 5.28
CA ASP A 167 2.76 15.45 5.81
C ASP A 167 2.02 14.14 5.58
N PHE A 168 2.00 13.31 6.60
CA PHE A 168 1.35 12.01 6.59
C PHE A 168 -0.10 12.04 7.08
N SER A 169 -0.69 13.22 7.26
CA SER A 169 -2.06 13.38 7.76
C SER A 169 -3.13 12.98 6.75
N GLN A 170 -2.77 12.96 5.45
CA GLN A 170 -3.69 12.73 4.33
C GLN A 170 -3.45 11.38 3.63
N ILE A 171 -2.86 10.41 4.32
CA ILE A 171 -2.70 9.07 3.75
C ILE A 171 -4.06 8.45 3.44
N GLN A 172 -4.11 7.66 2.39
CA GLN A 172 -5.24 6.77 2.08
C GLN A 172 -4.82 5.33 2.30
N PHE A 173 -5.77 4.53 2.70
CA PHE A 173 -5.57 3.14 3.06
C PHE A 173 -6.56 2.26 2.31
N GLU A 174 -6.09 1.12 1.83
CA GLU A 174 -6.90 0.08 1.18
C GLU A 174 -6.48 -1.30 1.67
N LEU A 175 -7.43 -2.20 1.77
CA LEU A 175 -7.22 -3.64 1.91
C LEU A 175 -7.78 -4.30 0.67
N GLN A 176 -6.98 -5.11 0.00
CA GLN A 176 -7.47 -6.02 -1.04
C GLN A 176 -7.18 -7.46 -0.60
N CYS A 177 -8.07 -8.39 -0.90
CA CYS A 177 -7.93 -9.82 -0.64
C CYS A 177 -8.55 -10.62 -1.79
N TYR A 178 -8.25 -11.91 -1.84
CA TYR A 178 -8.79 -12.83 -2.84
C TYR A 178 -10.26 -13.17 -2.62
#